data_3dc4e2daa4e2ab67a493b1ae71c734df
#
_entry.id   3dc4e2daa4e2ab67a493b1ae71c734df
#
_cell.length_a   1.000
_cell.length_b   1.000
_cell.length_c   1.000
_cell.angle_alpha   90.00
_cell.angle_beta   90.00
_cell.angle_gamma   90.00
#
_symmetry.space_group_name_H-M   'P 1'
#
loop_
_entity.id
_entity.type
_entity.pdbx_description
1 polymer ?
#
loop_
_entity_poly.entity_id
_entity_poly.type
_entity_poly.pdbx_seq_one_letter_code
_entity_poly.pdbx_strand_id
1 'polypeptide(L)'
;MKKTLLTLSIAAVFAVGASAAEFKAGTYTAKAPGIHGDVTVTVTFTKDKIADVKVTHSETPGIGSKAAELLPGRIVERQSPQVDGVTGATITSTAIRTAVADTVKQAGADPAALVPLAVKKQAKNETVDTDVVVVGGGGAGMSATIRTRMNGLNVVLVEKMPFIGGAASISGGQVVAQGSKLQKAFGVTDDSVESMVKDFQANGHNLNDPLQAHALRKERGADDRLAPRSGRRQVHSERPPVPRRILPSPRP
;
A
#
# COMPACT_ATOMS: atom_id res chain seq x y z
N MET A 1 -46.03 51.09 6.40
CA MET A 1 -44.69 50.52 6.25
C MET A 1 -44.30 49.80 7.57
N LYS A 2 -44.45 48.50 7.63
CA LYS A 2 -44.08 47.70 8.81
C LYS A 2 -42.63 47.23 8.66
N LYS A 3 -41.75 47.66 9.57
CA LYS A 3 -40.34 47.22 9.62
C LYS A 3 -40.29 45.93 10.40
N THR A 4 -39.97 44.83 9.73
CA THR A 4 -39.72 43.52 10.36
C THR A 4 -38.26 43.50 10.81
N LEU A 5 -38.02 43.47 12.13
CA LEU A 5 -36.70 43.20 12.69
C LEU A 5 -36.42 41.69 12.56
N LEU A 6 -35.38 41.37 11.82
CA LEU A 6 -34.83 39.99 11.74
C LEU A 6 -33.81 39.84 12.87
N THR A 7 -34.16 39.14 13.93
CA THR A 7 -33.24 38.76 15.01
C THR A 7 -32.37 37.60 14.53
N LEU A 8 -31.08 37.87 14.32
CA LEU A 8 -30.08 36.89 13.98
C LEU A 8 -29.64 36.16 15.30
N SER A 9 -30.15 34.95 15.52
CA SER A 9 -29.71 34.11 16.61
C SER A 9 -28.33 33.53 16.27
N ILE A 10 -27.29 34.04 16.91
CA ILE A 10 -25.95 33.44 16.87
C ILE A 10 -26.01 32.18 17.72
N ALA A 11 -26.11 31.01 17.10
CA ALA A 11 -25.88 29.74 17.72
C ALA A 11 -24.38 29.64 18.09
N ALA A 12 -24.08 29.78 19.37
CA ALA A 12 -22.75 29.50 19.91
C ALA A 12 -22.46 28.00 19.66
N VAL A 13 -21.62 27.72 18.67
CA VAL A 13 -21.03 26.38 18.49
C VAL A 13 -20.08 26.20 19.67
N PHE A 14 -20.52 25.48 20.69
CA PHE A 14 -19.63 24.94 21.70
C PHE A 14 -18.68 23.99 20.99
N ALA A 15 -17.45 24.44 20.74
CA ALA A 15 -16.34 23.55 20.44
C ALA A 15 -16.23 22.62 21.66
N VAL A 16 -16.67 21.38 21.50
CA VAL A 16 -16.31 20.29 22.43
C VAL A 16 -14.81 20.23 22.36
N GLY A 17 -14.11 20.85 23.30
CA GLY A 17 -12.68 20.75 23.46
C GLY A 17 -12.39 19.27 23.64
N ALA A 18 -11.67 18.67 22.70
CA ALA A 18 -11.04 17.38 22.95
C ALA A 18 -10.22 17.57 24.23
N SER A 19 -10.58 16.85 25.28
CA SER A 19 -9.81 16.84 26.53
C SER A 19 -8.40 16.47 26.15
N ALA A 20 -7.46 17.39 26.32
CA ALA A 20 -6.06 17.09 26.06
C ALA A 20 -5.68 15.92 26.97
N ALA A 21 -5.25 14.81 26.41
CA ALA A 21 -4.79 13.70 27.22
C ALA A 21 -3.59 14.16 28.03
N GLU A 22 -3.62 13.92 29.32
CA GLU A 22 -2.49 14.24 30.20
C GLU A 22 -1.55 13.03 30.23
N PHE A 23 -0.31 13.23 29.82
CA PHE A 23 0.73 12.20 29.82
C PHE A 23 1.73 12.44 30.95
N LYS A 24 2.30 11.38 31.47
CA LYS A 24 3.57 11.47 32.19
C LYS A 24 4.65 11.76 31.18
N ALA A 25 5.20 12.98 31.19
CA ALA A 25 6.28 13.39 30.29
C ALA A 25 7.47 12.45 30.41
N GLY A 26 8.06 12.05 29.27
CA GLY A 26 9.17 11.11 29.21
C GLY A 26 9.26 10.41 27.87
N THR A 27 10.23 9.50 27.77
CA THR A 27 10.41 8.67 26.59
C THR A 27 10.13 7.21 26.95
N TYR A 28 9.27 6.58 26.19
CA TYR A 28 8.80 5.22 26.42
C TYR A 28 9.04 4.37 25.18
N THR A 29 9.33 3.09 25.39
CA THR A 29 9.59 2.15 24.29
C THR A 29 8.70 0.93 24.45
N ALA A 30 8.14 0.49 23.32
CA ALA A 30 7.38 -0.74 23.23
C ALA A 30 7.70 -1.47 21.92
N LYS A 31 7.30 -2.76 21.85
CA LYS A 31 7.51 -3.61 20.69
C LYS A 31 6.21 -4.29 20.29
N ALA A 32 6.09 -4.54 19.00
CA ALA A 32 5.01 -5.38 18.48
C ALA A 32 5.52 -6.23 17.30
N PRO A 33 4.95 -7.42 17.08
CA PRO A 33 5.40 -8.29 16.01
C PRO A 33 5.12 -7.71 14.64
N GLY A 34 6.16 -7.63 13.79
CA GLY A 34 6.07 -7.31 12.37
C GLY A 34 6.13 -8.57 11.50
N ILE A 35 6.51 -8.42 10.23
CA ILE A 35 6.70 -9.55 9.31
C ILE A 35 8.06 -10.20 9.50
N HIS A 36 9.11 -9.41 9.66
CA HIS A 36 10.50 -9.87 9.76
C HIS A 36 11.09 -9.70 11.16
N GLY A 37 10.25 -9.77 12.18
CA GLY A 37 10.62 -9.62 13.58
C GLY A 37 9.93 -8.45 14.24
N ASP A 38 10.38 -8.11 15.46
CA ASP A 38 9.75 -7.06 16.24
C ASP A 38 9.99 -5.67 15.62
N VAL A 39 8.91 -4.91 15.53
CA VAL A 39 8.97 -3.47 15.29
C VAL A 39 9.04 -2.78 16.66
N THR A 40 10.15 -2.09 16.91
CA THR A 40 10.38 -1.33 18.14
C THR A 40 10.02 0.13 17.91
N VAL A 41 9.19 0.68 18.79
CA VAL A 41 8.78 2.09 18.71
C VAL A 41 9.17 2.80 20.00
N THR A 42 9.82 3.94 19.86
CA THR A 42 10.19 4.85 20.95
C THR A 42 9.43 6.15 20.77
N VAL A 43 8.62 6.51 21.76
CA VAL A 43 7.77 7.71 21.74
C VAL A 43 8.18 8.65 22.86
N THR A 44 8.34 9.92 22.52
CA THR A 44 8.56 10.99 23.49
C THR A 44 7.28 11.76 23.71
N PHE A 45 6.86 11.87 24.97
CA PHE A 45 5.67 12.62 25.40
C PHE A 45 6.08 13.87 26.18
N THR A 46 5.40 14.97 25.92
CA THR A 46 5.26 16.08 26.90
C THR A 46 4.02 15.83 27.77
N LYS A 47 3.68 16.73 28.67
CA LYS A 47 2.46 16.57 29.49
C LYS A 47 1.18 16.54 28.65
N ASP A 48 1.19 17.19 27.49
CA ASP A 48 0.00 17.50 26.69
C ASP A 48 0.00 16.90 25.29
N LYS A 49 1.11 16.29 24.86
CA LYS A 49 1.21 15.80 23.47
C LYS A 49 2.24 14.70 23.24
N ILE A 50 2.04 13.97 22.16
CA ILE A 50 3.03 13.10 21.51
C ILE A 50 4.01 14.02 20.77
N ALA A 51 5.25 14.14 21.26
CA ALA A 51 6.23 15.06 20.72
C ALA A 51 7.05 14.43 19.58
N ASP A 52 7.41 13.15 19.70
CA ASP A 52 8.21 12.44 18.69
C ASP A 52 7.90 10.94 18.71
N VAL A 53 8.04 10.30 17.55
CA VAL A 53 7.89 8.86 17.37
C VAL A 53 9.04 8.35 16.49
N LYS A 54 9.82 7.41 17.01
CA LYS A 54 10.90 6.74 16.29
C LYS A 54 10.59 5.27 16.15
N VAL A 55 10.86 4.72 14.97
CA VAL A 55 10.62 3.31 14.64
C VAL A 55 11.93 2.65 14.23
N THR A 56 12.23 1.53 14.87
CA THR A 56 13.34 0.63 14.48
C THR A 56 12.75 -0.70 14.04
N HIS A 57 13.16 -1.21 12.90
CA HIS A 57 12.57 -2.38 12.27
C HIS A 57 13.54 -3.12 11.34
N SER A 58 13.20 -4.38 11.02
CA SER A 58 13.84 -5.17 9.96
C SER A 58 12.88 -5.49 8.81
N GLU A 59 11.85 -4.68 8.66
CA GLU A 59 10.77 -4.89 7.68
C GLU A 59 11.23 -4.74 6.23
N THR A 60 10.46 -5.32 5.31
CA THR A 60 10.76 -5.33 3.87
C THR A 60 10.99 -3.92 3.32
N PRO A 61 12.14 -3.67 2.67
CA PRO A 61 12.41 -2.40 2.00
C PRO A 61 11.33 -2.03 0.98
N GLY A 62 10.91 -0.76 0.95
CA GLY A 62 9.90 -0.26 0.02
C GLY A 62 8.46 -0.58 0.40
N ILE A 63 8.21 -1.48 1.36
CA ILE A 63 6.86 -1.86 1.83
C ILE A 63 6.72 -1.52 3.31
N GLY A 64 7.21 -2.38 4.18
CA GLY A 64 7.16 -2.18 5.63
C GLY A 64 7.97 -0.95 6.06
N SER A 65 9.12 -0.70 5.43
CA SER A 65 9.90 0.51 5.63
C SER A 65 9.10 1.79 5.31
N LYS A 66 8.17 1.76 4.33
CA LYS A 66 7.29 2.90 4.05
C LYS A 66 6.31 3.19 5.18
N ALA A 67 5.82 2.17 5.87
CA ALA A 67 5.02 2.38 7.07
C ALA A 67 5.84 3.03 8.19
N ALA A 68 7.08 2.58 8.38
CA ALA A 68 8.00 3.15 9.37
C ALA A 68 8.41 4.60 9.06
N GLU A 69 8.46 4.99 7.78
CA GLU A 69 8.73 6.37 7.36
C GLU A 69 7.51 7.30 7.55
N LEU A 70 6.30 6.82 7.24
CA LEU A 70 5.12 7.69 7.12
C LEU A 70 4.30 7.77 8.40
N LEU A 71 4.18 6.67 9.16
CA LEU A 71 3.31 6.63 10.33
C LEU A 71 3.78 7.51 11.49
N PRO A 72 5.08 7.62 11.81
CA PRO A 72 5.54 8.52 12.86
C PRO A 72 5.01 9.95 12.71
N GLY A 73 5.20 10.54 11.54
CA GLY A 73 4.71 11.89 11.25
C GLY A 73 3.19 12.00 11.38
N ARG A 74 2.43 11.01 10.88
CA ARG A 74 0.95 10.99 11.01
C ARG A 74 0.49 10.90 12.44
N ILE A 75 1.15 10.10 13.28
CA ILE A 75 0.81 9.92 14.70
C ILE A 75 1.06 11.21 15.46
N VAL A 76 2.21 11.86 15.25
CA VAL A 76 2.53 13.15 15.86
C VAL A 76 1.55 14.24 15.40
N GLU A 77 1.27 14.33 14.09
CA GLU A 77 0.33 15.31 13.53
C GLU A 77 -1.10 15.12 14.04
N ARG A 78 -1.53 13.87 14.19
CA ARG A 78 -2.89 13.52 14.63
C ARG A 78 -3.03 13.36 16.13
N GLN A 79 -1.92 13.34 16.87
CA GLN A 79 -1.89 13.11 18.32
C GLN A 79 -2.59 11.82 18.75
N SER A 80 -2.47 10.76 17.93
CA SER A 80 -3.19 9.52 18.16
C SER A 80 -2.51 8.33 17.46
N PRO A 81 -2.51 7.13 18.06
CA PRO A 81 -2.16 5.90 17.37
C PRO A 81 -3.24 5.44 16.37
N GLN A 82 -4.45 6.00 16.44
CA GLN A 82 -5.59 5.63 15.59
C GLN A 82 -5.51 6.32 14.21
N VAL A 83 -4.37 6.24 13.55
CA VAL A 83 -4.18 6.77 12.19
C VAL A 83 -4.36 5.67 11.14
N ASP A 84 -4.68 6.06 9.91
CA ASP A 84 -4.75 5.12 8.79
C ASP A 84 -3.40 4.46 8.55
N GLY A 85 -3.41 3.15 8.37
CA GLY A 85 -2.24 2.39 7.96
C GLY A 85 -1.76 2.76 6.56
N VAL A 86 -0.59 2.28 6.20
CA VAL A 86 -0.04 2.42 4.85
C VAL A 86 -0.49 1.24 4.02
N THR A 87 -1.15 1.50 2.89
CA THR A 87 -1.63 0.47 1.97
C THR A 87 -0.47 -0.41 1.51
N GLY A 88 -0.67 -1.73 1.54
CA GLY A 88 0.37 -2.71 1.23
C GLY A 88 1.28 -3.06 2.41
N ALA A 89 1.31 -2.25 3.48
CA ALA A 89 2.12 -2.49 4.68
C ALA A 89 1.24 -2.66 5.94
N THR A 90 0.15 -3.40 5.83
CA THR A 90 -0.88 -3.53 6.89
C THR A 90 -0.31 -4.10 8.18
N ILE A 91 0.49 -5.17 8.11
CA ILE A 91 1.06 -5.83 9.29
C ILE A 91 2.02 -4.88 10.01
N THR A 92 2.97 -4.27 9.30
CA THR A 92 3.91 -3.28 9.87
C THR A 92 3.17 -2.06 10.43
N SER A 93 2.15 -1.56 9.72
CA SER A 93 1.31 -0.45 10.19
C SER A 93 0.61 -0.81 11.50
N THR A 94 0.07 -2.02 11.61
CA THR A 94 -0.57 -2.51 12.82
C THR A 94 0.44 -2.64 13.96
N ALA A 95 1.62 -3.19 13.70
CA ALA A 95 2.69 -3.31 14.69
C ALA A 95 3.08 -1.93 15.25
N ILE A 96 3.32 -0.95 14.39
CA ILE A 96 3.66 0.42 14.81
C ILE A 96 2.56 1.02 15.67
N ARG A 97 1.30 0.94 15.24
CA ARG A 97 0.15 1.51 15.96
C ARG A 97 -0.05 0.83 17.33
N THR A 98 0.11 -0.49 17.40
CA THR A 98 0.03 -1.26 18.64
C THR A 98 1.15 -0.85 19.60
N ALA A 99 2.39 -0.80 19.13
CA ALA A 99 3.52 -0.38 19.97
C ALA A 99 3.36 1.06 20.47
N VAL A 100 2.88 2.00 19.62
CA VAL A 100 2.56 3.38 20.08
C VAL A 100 1.46 3.36 21.14
N ALA A 101 0.40 2.59 20.95
CA ALA A 101 -0.68 2.48 21.94
C ALA A 101 -0.16 1.96 23.30
N ASP A 102 0.78 1.04 23.29
CA ASP A 102 1.41 0.54 24.52
C ASP A 102 2.30 1.59 25.19
N THR A 103 3.02 2.42 24.42
CA THR A 103 3.76 3.56 25.01
C THR A 103 2.82 4.62 25.60
N VAL A 104 1.64 4.85 25.00
CA VAL A 104 0.59 5.74 25.54
C VAL A 104 0.11 5.23 26.90
N LYS A 105 -0.13 3.92 27.03
CA LYS A 105 -0.48 3.31 28.33
C LYS A 105 0.64 3.48 29.37
N GLN A 106 1.90 3.28 28.97
CA GLN A 106 3.05 3.50 29.85
C GLN A 106 3.13 4.96 30.32
N ALA A 107 2.78 5.91 29.45
CA ALA A 107 2.69 7.33 29.78
C ALA A 107 1.46 7.69 30.62
N GLY A 108 0.61 6.72 30.98
CA GLY A 108 -0.53 6.89 31.89
C GLY A 108 -1.82 7.35 31.22
N ALA A 109 -1.90 7.34 29.88
CA ALA A 109 -3.11 7.71 29.14
C ALA A 109 -3.79 6.48 28.50
N ASP A 110 -5.06 6.62 28.16
CA ASP A 110 -5.81 5.62 27.41
C ASP A 110 -5.66 5.87 25.89
N PRO A 111 -5.04 4.96 25.14
CA PRO A 111 -4.91 5.12 23.67
C PRO A 111 -6.26 5.14 22.95
N ALA A 112 -7.32 4.55 23.51
CA ALA A 112 -8.66 4.57 22.93
C ALA A 112 -9.32 5.96 23.04
N ALA A 113 -8.95 6.73 24.05
CA ALA A 113 -9.44 8.09 24.25
C ALA A 113 -8.75 9.12 23.33
N LEU A 114 -7.61 8.75 22.70
CA LEU A 114 -6.88 9.62 21.80
C LEU A 114 -7.54 9.66 20.41
N VAL A 115 -8.63 10.42 20.30
CA VAL A 115 -9.29 10.64 18.99
C VAL A 115 -8.34 11.42 18.07
N PRO A 116 -8.10 10.95 16.84
CA PRO A 116 -7.22 11.65 15.91
C PRO A 116 -7.67 13.09 15.65
N LEU A 117 -6.77 14.04 15.83
CA LEU A 117 -7.05 15.43 15.51
C LEU A 117 -7.40 15.57 14.02
N ALA A 118 -8.40 16.39 13.71
CA ALA A 118 -8.73 16.72 12.34
C ALA A 118 -7.63 17.60 11.75
N VAL A 119 -6.90 17.08 10.78
CA VAL A 119 -5.95 17.88 10.00
C VAL A 119 -6.67 18.45 8.80
N LYS A 120 -6.75 19.78 8.73
CA LYS A 120 -7.21 20.45 7.53
C LYS A 120 -6.17 20.24 6.42
N LYS A 121 -6.40 19.23 5.59
CA LYS A 121 -5.65 19.14 4.33
C LYS A 121 -6.02 20.38 3.53
N GLN A 122 -5.07 21.24 3.26
CA GLN A 122 -5.28 22.27 2.22
C GLN A 122 -5.40 21.50 0.90
N ALA A 123 -6.64 21.35 0.43
CA ALA A 123 -6.88 20.79 -0.88
C ALA A 123 -6.33 21.80 -1.89
N LYS A 124 -5.30 21.43 -2.61
CA LYS A 124 -4.89 22.16 -3.80
C LYS A 124 -5.83 21.75 -4.93
N ASN A 125 -6.77 22.63 -5.27
CA ASN A 125 -7.63 22.41 -6.42
C ASN A 125 -6.79 22.68 -7.67
N GLU A 126 -6.60 21.64 -8.47
CA GLU A 126 -5.90 21.70 -9.74
C GLU A 126 -6.81 21.12 -10.82
N THR A 127 -6.99 21.86 -11.93
CA THR A 127 -7.74 21.40 -13.09
C THR A 127 -6.73 21.10 -14.20
N VAL A 128 -6.79 19.90 -14.75
CA VAL A 128 -5.91 19.44 -15.83
C VAL A 128 -6.77 18.91 -16.96
N ASP A 129 -6.60 19.46 -18.17
CA ASP A 129 -7.23 18.95 -19.38
C ASP A 129 -6.42 17.77 -19.95
N THR A 130 -7.10 16.67 -20.20
CA THR A 130 -6.48 15.43 -20.71
C THR A 130 -7.48 14.57 -21.47
N ASP A 131 -7.01 13.74 -22.38
CA ASP A 131 -7.86 12.82 -23.13
C ASP A 131 -8.35 11.63 -22.28
N VAL A 132 -7.50 11.19 -21.34
CA VAL A 132 -7.80 10.03 -20.48
C VAL A 132 -7.34 10.30 -19.05
N VAL A 133 -8.18 9.91 -18.08
CA VAL A 133 -7.80 9.87 -16.67
C VAL A 133 -7.75 8.41 -16.23
N VAL A 134 -6.61 7.99 -15.69
CA VAL A 134 -6.41 6.66 -15.09
C VAL A 134 -6.37 6.82 -13.58
N VAL A 135 -7.26 6.12 -12.87
CA VAL A 135 -7.34 6.14 -11.41
C VAL A 135 -6.72 4.87 -10.85
N GLY A 136 -5.62 5.04 -10.13
CA GLY A 136 -4.82 3.96 -9.53
C GLY A 136 -3.53 3.67 -10.29
N GLY A 137 -2.37 3.83 -9.61
CA GLY A 137 -1.03 3.64 -10.16
C GLY A 137 -0.45 2.24 -9.96
N GLY A 138 -1.28 1.21 -9.77
CA GLY A 138 -0.83 -0.19 -9.73
C GLY A 138 -0.49 -0.72 -11.11
N GLY A 139 -0.17 -2.02 -11.22
CA GLY A 139 0.24 -2.65 -12.49
C GLY A 139 -0.73 -2.42 -13.64
N ALA A 140 -2.03 -2.55 -13.40
CA ALA A 140 -3.06 -2.32 -14.41
C ALA A 140 -3.12 -0.84 -14.86
N GLY A 141 -3.12 0.10 -13.90
CA GLY A 141 -3.18 1.53 -14.22
C GLY A 141 -1.93 2.03 -14.93
N MET A 142 -0.75 1.57 -14.53
CA MET A 142 0.50 1.89 -15.24
C MET A 142 0.47 1.35 -16.67
N SER A 143 0.01 0.10 -16.86
CA SER A 143 -0.12 -0.49 -18.21
C SER A 143 -1.10 0.28 -19.09
N ALA A 144 -2.25 0.69 -18.54
CA ALA A 144 -3.24 1.52 -19.23
C ALA A 144 -2.65 2.89 -19.59
N THR A 145 -1.93 3.52 -18.67
CA THR A 145 -1.26 4.82 -18.89
C THR A 145 -0.23 4.73 -20.01
N ILE A 146 0.64 3.72 -19.97
CA ILE A 146 1.66 3.49 -21.01
C ILE A 146 0.98 3.26 -22.36
N ARG A 147 -0.05 2.42 -22.40
CA ARG A 147 -0.76 2.13 -23.65
C ARG A 147 -1.46 3.36 -24.22
N THR A 148 -2.07 4.18 -23.37
CA THR A 148 -2.69 5.46 -23.79
C THR A 148 -1.65 6.39 -24.42
N ARG A 149 -0.48 6.55 -23.79
CA ARG A 149 0.62 7.35 -24.35
C ARG A 149 1.17 6.78 -25.67
N MET A 150 1.27 5.46 -25.77
CA MET A 150 1.68 4.80 -27.04
C MET A 150 0.70 5.06 -28.19
N ASN A 151 -0.57 5.32 -27.89
CA ASN A 151 -1.59 5.69 -28.87
C ASN A 151 -1.61 7.22 -29.17
N GLY A 152 -0.67 8.00 -28.63
CA GLY A 152 -0.55 9.43 -28.86
C GLY A 152 -1.49 10.31 -28.03
N LEU A 153 -2.27 9.73 -27.10
CA LEU A 153 -3.21 10.46 -26.26
C LEU A 153 -2.52 11.02 -25.01
N ASN A 154 -3.02 12.15 -24.51
CA ASN A 154 -2.65 12.70 -23.23
C ASN A 154 -3.33 11.91 -22.11
N VAL A 155 -2.61 11.64 -21.02
CA VAL A 155 -3.15 10.88 -19.90
C VAL A 155 -2.66 11.45 -18.57
N VAL A 156 -3.60 11.55 -17.62
CA VAL A 156 -3.30 11.83 -16.22
C VAL A 156 -3.51 10.57 -15.41
N LEU A 157 -2.47 10.18 -14.66
CA LEU A 157 -2.54 9.08 -13.70
C LEU A 157 -2.71 9.65 -12.29
N VAL A 158 -3.79 9.26 -11.61
CA VAL A 158 -4.08 9.66 -10.24
C VAL A 158 -3.84 8.48 -9.32
N GLU A 159 -2.96 8.66 -8.33
CA GLU A 159 -2.65 7.64 -7.32
C GLU A 159 -2.89 8.19 -5.91
N LYS A 160 -3.55 7.40 -5.07
CA LYS A 160 -3.85 7.74 -3.67
C LYS A 160 -2.58 7.75 -2.81
N MET A 161 -1.67 6.84 -3.12
CA MET A 161 -0.41 6.67 -2.38
C MET A 161 0.64 7.68 -2.86
N PRO A 162 1.63 8.02 -2.03
CA PRO A 162 2.72 8.90 -2.44
C PRO A 162 3.73 8.24 -3.40
N PHE A 163 3.45 7.03 -3.88
CA PHE A 163 4.27 6.27 -4.84
C PHE A 163 3.37 5.43 -5.74
N ILE A 164 3.84 5.16 -6.94
CA ILE A 164 3.18 4.29 -7.92
C ILE A 164 3.74 2.86 -7.83
N GLY A 165 3.03 1.90 -8.42
CA GLY A 165 3.44 0.49 -8.52
C GLY A 165 2.47 -0.47 -7.85
N GLY A 166 1.85 -0.09 -6.73
CA GLY A 166 0.97 -0.98 -5.97
C GLY A 166 1.65 -2.33 -5.68
N ALA A 167 0.92 -3.43 -5.80
CA ALA A 167 1.46 -4.78 -5.60
C ALA A 167 2.57 -5.15 -6.62
N ALA A 168 2.58 -4.54 -7.80
CA ALA A 168 3.62 -4.80 -8.81
C ALA A 168 5.00 -4.32 -8.36
N SER A 169 5.09 -3.24 -7.57
CA SER A 169 6.36 -2.70 -7.07
C SER A 169 7.04 -3.61 -6.04
N ILE A 170 6.29 -4.53 -5.46
CA ILE A 170 6.74 -5.46 -4.42
C ILE A 170 6.83 -6.90 -4.90
N SER A 171 6.50 -7.13 -6.18
CA SER A 171 6.66 -8.44 -6.80
C SER A 171 8.14 -8.73 -7.06
N GLY A 172 8.51 -10.01 -7.09
CA GLY A 172 9.87 -10.43 -7.48
C GLY A 172 10.19 -10.21 -8.96
N GLY A 173 9.32 -9.50 -9.71
CA GLY A 173 9.48 -9.26 -11.14
C GLY A 173 9.17 -10.48 -12.02
N GLN A 174 8.65 -11.54 -11.45
CA GLN A 174 8.24 -12.73 -12.18
C GLN A 174 6.88 -12.50 -12.83
N VAL A 175 6.77 -12.86 -14.10
CA VAL A 175 5.53 -12.85 -14.87
C VAL A 175 5.22 -14.28 -15.27
N VAL A 176 4.05 -14.76 -14.84
CA VAL A 176 3.54 -16.06 -15.30
C VAL A 176 2.98 -15.88 -16.70
N ALA A 177 3.57 -16.59 -17.64
CA ALA A 177 3.13 -16.60 -19.04
C ALA A 177 3.18 -18.04 -19.56
N GLN A 178 2.11 -18.46 -20.21
CA GLN A 178 1.96 -19.79 -20.82
C GLN A 178 2.10 -19.66 -22.34
N GLY A 179 2.73 -20.66 -22.97
CA GLY A 179 2.89 -20.72 -24.43
C GLY A 179 3.74 -19.59 -25.03
N SER A 180 4.57 -18.94 -24.23
CA SER A 180 5.43 -17.84 -24.65
C SER A 180 6.53 -18.33 -25.58
N LYS A 181 7.05 -17.42 -26.43
CA LYS A 181 8.22 -17.72 -27.29
C LYS A 181 9.42 -18.16 -26.45
N LEU A 182 9.57 -17.61 -25.26
CA LEU A 182 10.67 -17.94 -24.36
C LEU A 182 10.56 -19.39 -23.87
N GLN A 183 9.37 -19.81 -23.43
CA GLN A 183 9.14 -21.20 -23.04
C GLN A 183 9.45 -22.17 -24.17
N LYS A 184 8.98 -21.88 -25.39
CA LYS A 184 9.27 -22.70 -26.56
C LYS A 184 10.77 -22.75 -26.88
N ALA A 185 11.48 -21.64 -26.77
CA ALA A 185 12.92 -21.57 -26.98
C ALA A 185 13.71 -22.39 -25.94
N PHE A 186 13.17 -22.53 -24.72
CA PHE A 186 13.74 -23.37 -23.66
C PHE A 186 13.20 -24.82 -23.67
N GLY A 187 12.47 -25.23 -24.69
CA GLY A 187 11.98 -26.61 -24.86
C GLY A 187 10.78 -26.94 -23.96
N VAL A 188 10.11 -25.96 -23.35
CA VAL A 188 8.87 -26.18 -22.59
C VAL A 188 7.71 -26.26 -23.58
N THR A 189 7.21 -27.46 -23.83
CA THR A 189 6.15 -27.74 -24.80
C THR A 189 4.87 -28.32 -24.17
N ASP A 190 4.95 -28.71 -22.92
CA ASP A 190 3.91 -29.39 -22.16
C ASP A 190 3.06 -28.45 -21.28
N ASP A 191 3.38 -27.16 -21.28
CA ASP A 191 2.59 -26.15 -20.57
C ASP A 191 1.35 -25.75 -21.37
N SER A 192 0.21 -25.72 -20.69
CA SER A 192 -1.08 -25.37 -21.30
C SER A 192 -1.82 -24.35 -20.44
N VAL A 193 -2.81 -23.73 -21.06
CA VAL A 193 -3.72 -22.81 -20.37
C VAL A 193 -4.48 -23.53 -19.26
N GLU A 194 -4.94 -24.73 -19.56
CA GLU A 194 -5.69 -25.56 -18.63
C GLU A 194 -4.83 -25.94 -17.41
N SER A 195 -3.55 -26.27 -17.64
CA SER A 195 -2.58 -26.49 -16.56
C SER A 195 -2.40 -25.24 -15.71
N MET A 196 -2.18 -24.08 -16.34
CA MET A 196 -2.03 -22.80 -15.62
C MET A 196 -3.25 -22.43 -14.80
N VAL A 197 -4.47 -22.61 -15.34
CA VAL A 197 -5.73 -22.34 -14.62
C VAL A 197 -5.88 -23.28 -13.43
N LYS A 198 -5.56 -24.56 -13.61
CA LYS A 198 -5.58 -25.56 -12.55
C LYS A 198 -4.61 -25.20 -11.41
N ASP A 199 -3.41 -24.77 -11.75
CA ASP A 199 -2.40 -24.35 -10.77
C ASP A 199 -2.85 -23.10 -10.00
N PHE A 200 -3.44 -22.13 -10.67
CA PHE A 200 -4.00 -20.95 -10.01
C PHE A 200 -5.16 -21.30 -9.07
N GLN A 201 -6.05 -22.19 -9.47
CA GLN A 201 -7.13 -22.64 -8.61
C GLN A 201 -6.59 -23.41 -7.39
N ALA A 202 -5.67 -24.33 -7.61
CA ALA A 202 -5.07 -25.10 -6.53
C ALA A 202 -4.33 -24.19 -5.52
N ASN A 203 -3.50 -23.26 -6.01
CA ASN A 203 -2.78 -22.31 -5.17
C ASN A 203 -3.70 -21.30 -4.46
N GLY A 204 -4.81 -20.97 -5.08
CA GLY A 204 -5.86 -20.11 -4.51
C GLY A 204 -6.88 -20.87 -3.66
N HIS A 205 -6.64 -22.15 -3.32
CA HIS A 205 -7.56 -22.99 -2.56
C HIS A 205 -9.00 -23.02 -3.15
N ASN A 206 -9.12 -22.91 -4.48
CA ASN A 206 -10.37 -22.79 -5.22
C ASN A 206 -11.24 -21.58 -4.82
N LEU A 207 -10.66 -20.55 -4.22
CA LEU A 207 -11.35 -19.30 -3.88
C LEU A 207 -11.37 -18.31 -5.05
N ASN A 208 -10.55 -18.51 -6.08
CA ASN A 208 -10.49 -17.66 -7.26
C ASN A 208 -11.72 -17.88 -8.14
N ASP A 209 -12.18 -16.79 -8.76
CA ASP A 209 -13.20 -16.87 -9.81
C ASP A 209 -12.62 -17.58 -11.06
N PRO A 210 -13.19 -18.73 -11.46
CA PRO A 210 -12.72 -19.46 -12.64
C PRO A 210 -12.80 -18.64 -13.94
N LEU A 211 -13.79 -17.75 -14.06
CA LEU A 211 -13.97 -16.90 -15.25
C LEU A 211 -12.83 -15.89 -15.37
N GLN A 212 -12.34 -15.34 -14.27
CA GLN A 212 -11.18 -14.44 -14.28
C GLN A 212 -9.88 -15.18 -14.63
N ALA A 213 -9.71 -16.40 -14.11
CA ALA A 213 -8.58 -17.25 -14.48
C ALA A 213 -8.59 -17.58 -15.98
N HIS A 214 -9.76 -17.84 -16.54
CA HIS A 214 -9.94 -18.05 -17.99
C HIS A 214 -9.78 -16.76 -18.82
N ALA A 215 -10.12 -15.59 -18.30
CA ALA A 215 -9.91 -14.31 -18.99
C ALA A 215 -8.42 -13.96 -19.13
N LEU A 216 -7.61 -14.25 -18.11
CA LEU A 216 -6.14 -14.15 -18.19
C LEU A 216 -5.54 -15.02 -19.31
N ARG A 217 -6.23 -16.10 -19.67
CA ARG A 217 -5.88 -17.02 -20.76
C ARG A 217 -5.82 -16.34 -22.13
N LYS A 218 -6.85 -15.54 -22.45
CA LYS A 218 -7.10 -15.05 -23.80
C LYS A 218 -6.09 -13.99 -24.23
N GLU A 219 -5.50 -13.30 -23.27
CA GLU A 219 -4.69 -12.12 -23.53
C GLU A 219 -3.18 -12.32 -23.36
N ARG A 220 -2.75 -13.28 -22.55
CA ARG A 220 -1.31 -13.50 -22.28
C ARG A 220 -0.57 -14.33 -23.33
N GLY A 221 -1.28 -15.14 -24.13
CA GLY A 221 -0.70 -15.88 -25.24
C GLY A 221 -0.49 -15.06 -26.52
N ALA A 222 -1.12 -13.90 -26.61
CA ALA A 222 -1.20 -13.12 -27.85
C ALA A 222 -0.28 -11.89 -27.90
N ASP A 223 0.37 -11.50 -26.80
CA ASP A 223 1.00 -10.17 -26.77
C ASP A 223 2.51 -10.17 -26.50
N ASP A 224 3.27 -10.59 -27.51
CA ASP A 224 4.65 -10.11 -27.72
C ASP A 224 4.74 -8.57 -27.92
N ARG A 225 3.60 -7.88 -27.93
CA ARG A 225 3.51 -6.44 -28.24
C ARG A 225 3.71 -5.53 -27.04
N LEU A 226 3.82 -6.07 -25.84
CA LEU A 226 4.17 -5.32 -24.62
C LEU A 226 5.68 -5.35 -24.31
N ALA A 227 6.47 -6.09 -25.07
CA ALA A 227 7.91 -5.91 -25.05
C ALA A 227 8.26 -4.51 -25.55
N PRO A 228 9.03 -3.70 -24.81
CA PRO A 228 9.39 -2.37 -25.24
C PRO A 228 10.18 -2.49 -26.57
N ARG A 229 9.64 -1.89 -27.62
CA ARG A 229 10.37 -1.66 -28.87
C ARG A 229 11.41 -0.54 -28.71
N SER A 230 12.04 -0.45 -27.58
CA SER A 230 13.18 0.43 -27.36
C SER A 230 14.43 -0.45 -27.35
N GLY A 231 15.22 -0.32 -28.38
CA GLY A 231 16.55 -0.90 -28.42
C GLY A 231 17.35 -0.48 -27.20
N ARG A 232 18.15 -1.46 -26.72
CA ARG A 232 19.15 -1.40 -25.65
C ARG A 232 18.68 -1.75 -24.25
N ARG A 233 18.67 -3.03 -23.99
CA ARG A 233 19.66 -3.74 -23.18
C ARG A 233 19.39 -5.23 -23.32
N GLN A 234 20.23 -5.91 -24.07
CA GLN A 234 20.44 -7.33 -23.86
C GLN A 234 21.06 -7.46 -22.47
N VAL A 235 20.24 -7.83 -21.49
CA VAL A 235 20.77 -8.36 -20.25
C VAL A 235 21.09 -9.82 -20.55
N HIS A 236 22.32 -10.10 -20.97
CA HIS A 236 22.87 -11.43 -20.89
C HIS A 236 22.97 -11.79 -19.40
N SER A 237 21.94 -12.41 -18.85
CA SER A 237 22.10 -13.15 -17.62
C SER A 237 22.43 -14.59 -18.00
N GLU A 238 23.72 -14.88 -18.17
CA GLU A 238 24.24 -16.23 -18.03
C GLU A 238 24.07 -16.69 -16.58
N ARG A 239 22.83 -16.94 -16.16
CA ARG A 239 22.57 -17.74 -14.97
C ARG A 239 22.13 -19.11 -15.43
N PRO A 240 22.82 -20.18 -15.00
CA PRO A 240 22.36 -21.53 -15.26
C PRO A 240 20.95 -21.72 -14.72
N PRO A 241 20.14 -22.59 -15.33
CA PRO A 241 18.77 -22.85 -14.91
C PRO A 241 18.76 -23.27 -13.44
N VAL A 242 18.04 -22.52 -12.61
CA VAL A 242 17.79 -22.90 -11.20
C VAL A 242 16.92 -24.16 -11.24
N PRO A 243 17.39 -25.29 -10.66
CA PRO A 243 16.59 -26.50 -10.63
C PRO A 243 15.29 -26.23 -9.88
N ARG A 244 14.16 -26.68 -10.44
CA ARG A 244 12.84 -26.66 -9.79
C ARG A 244 12.99 -27.27 -8.39
N ARG A 245 12.91 -26.45 -7.34
CA ARG A 245 12.63 -26.95 -6.01
C ARG A 245 11.15 -27.31 -5.97
N ILE A 246 10.86 -28.57 -6.19
CA ILE A 246 9.57 -29.17 -5.81
C ILE A 246 9.51 -29.06 -4.29
N LEU A 247 8.65 -28.17 -3.79
CA LEU A 247 8.33 -28.14 -2.37
C LEU A 247 7.63 -29.46 -2.04
N PRO A 248 8.07 -30.23 -1.03
CA PRO A 248 7.37 -31.45 -0.64
C PRO A 248 5.97 -31.09 -0.16
N SER A 249 4.97 -31.84 -0.66
CA SER A 249 3.60 -31.78 -0.18
C SER A 249 3.57 -32.03 1.34
N PRO A 250 2.72 -31.32 2.09
CA PRO A 250 2.50 -31.65 3.50
C PRO A 250 1.99 -33.09 3.60
N ARG A 251 2.63 -33.89 4.45
CA ARG A 251 2.17 -35.26 4.77
C ARG A 251 0.89 -35.15 5.60
N PRO A 252 0.03 -36.19 5.50
CA PRO A 252 -1.25 -36.26 6.17
C PRO A 252 -1.15 -36.23 7.70
#